data_870e2ae820bf19f9a17ed04228ef5143
#
_entry.id   870e2ae820bf19f9a17ed04228ef5143
#
_cell.length_a   1.000
_cell.length_b   1.000
_cell.length_c   1.000
_cell.angle_alpha   90.00
_cell.angle_beta   90.00
_cell.angle_gamma   90.00
#
_symmetry.space_group_name_H-M   'P 1'
#
loop_
_entity.id
_entity.type
_entity.pdbx_description
1 polymer ?
#
loop_
_entity_poly.entity_id
_entity_poly.type
_entity_poly.pdbx_seq_one_letter_code
_entity_poly.pdbx_strand_id
1 'polypeptide(L)'
;MYRLMVADFNRLLNRKVLYVPPFIYFLVLDIIYTIVCNMKTSEELYFSADILYTDNSTYIPLFLAVFAGTFLIDDFKDGILRNKIISGAKRMEIVLSHAVVLCVYAFFMNALIHLMGLAFGGFFRNGYYSTQRTLLTYTLVHFGSSVALVLFYMCLIYLFCEFRFAAFIPLAVAIASKVVSFIITYDLYNRALSDRTFRIFNFLDGHMPSSYLVSTLRHGTAEYFPTCIAFTAGSLLITGIYFQLKDIK
;
A
#
# COMPACT_ATOMS: atom_id res chain seq x y z
N MET A 1 13.34 10.15 20.64
CA MET A 1 12.36 10.01 19.54
C MET A 1 12.64 10.95 18.36
N TYR A 2 12.61 12.30 18.52
CA TYR A 2 12.82 13.24 17.39
C TYR A 2 14.11 12.97 16.58
N ARG A 3 15.26 12.79 17.21
CA ARG A 3 16.54 12.52 16.51
C ARG A 3 16.51 11.23 15.69
N LEU A 4 15.83 10.19 16.19
CA LEU A 4 15.63 8.94 15.45
C LEU A 4 14.78 9.15 14.20
N MET A 5 13.65 9.86 14.35
CA MET A 5 12.76 10.17 13.21
C MET A 5 13.50 10.96 12.13
N VAL A 6 14.30 11.96 12.51
CA VAL A 6 15.09 12.75 11.56
C VAL A 6 16.13 11.88 10.85
N ALA A 7 16.81 10.98 11.57
CA ALA A 7 17.80 10.08 10.98
C ALA A 7 17.14 9.09 10.00
N ASP A 8 16.01 8.48 10.38
CA ASP A 8 15.27 7.56 9.52
C ASP A 8 14.66 8.27 8.31
N PHE A 9 14.20 9.51 8.48
CA PHE A 9 13.69 10.33 7.39
C PHE A 9 14.78 10.75 6.39
N ASN A 10 15.95 11.16 6.88
CA ASN A 10 17.10 11.45 6.03
C ASN A 10 17.56 10.21 5.25
N ARG A 11 17.49 9.02 5.87
CA ARG A 11 17.76 7.76 5.20
C ARG A 11 16.74 7.48 4.09
N LEU A 12 15.46 7.78 4.33
CA LEU A 12 14.43 7.69 3.32
C LEU A 12 14.74 8.59 2.12
N LEU A 13 14.98 9.88 2.36
CA LEU A 13 15.22 10.87 1.31
C LEU A 13 16.45 10.55 0.45
N ASN A 14 17.49 9.98 1.05
CA ASN A 14 18.72 9.62 0.34
C ASN A 14 18.59 8.35 -0.52
N ARG A 15 17.53 7.56 -0.33
CA ARG A 15 17.32 6.31 -1.10
C ARG A 15 16.47 6.56 -2.33
N LYS A 16 17.06 7.16 -3.37
CA LYS A 16 16.37 7.43 -4.66
C LYS A 16 15.73 6.20 -5.29
N VAL A 17 16.29 5.01 -5.05
CA VAL A 17 15.75 3.72 -5.52
C VAL A 17 14.33 3.42 -5.00
N LEU A 18 13.87 4.10 -3.94
CA LEU A 18 12.57 3.84 -3.35
C LEU A 18 11.43 4.67 -3.96
N TYR A 19 11.73 5.84 -4.55
CA TYR A 19 10.69 6.70 -5.13
C TYR A 19 10.83 6.94 -6.63
N VAL A 20 12.03 6.74 -7.21
CA VAL A 20 12.23 6.90 -8.66
C VAL A 20 11.51 5.80 -9.46
N PRO A 21 11.63 4.49 -9.14
CA PRO A 21 10.92 3.46 -9.89
C PRO A 21 9.39 3.59 -9.85
N PRO A 22 8.72 3.84 -8.70
CA PRO A 22 7.29 4.09 -8.70
C PRO A 22 6.89 5.29 -9.56
N PHE A 23 7.64 6.38 -9.48
CA PHE A 23 7.37 7.57 -10.29
C PHE A 23 7.45 7.26 -11.80
N ILE A 24 8.52 6.59 -12.24
CA ILE A 24 8.69 6.20 -13.65
C ILE A 24 7.57 5.24 -14.07
N TYR A 25 7.23 4.28 -13.23
CA TYR A 25 6.19 3.29 -13.51
C TYR A 25 4.84 3.96 -13.77
N PHE A 26 4.38 4.82 -12.85
CA PHE A 26 3.11 5.52 -13.02
C PHE A 26 3.14 6.47 -14.22
N LEU A 27 4.23 7.20 -14.41
CA LEU A 27 4.39 8.09 -15.56
C LEU A 27 4.25 7.34 -16.89
N VAL A 28 4.93 6.20 -17.02
CA VAL A 28 4.89 5.38 -18.24
C VAL A 28 3.49 4.80 -18.46
N LEU A 29 2.85 4.27 -17.41
CA LEU A 29 1.47 3.78 -17.50
C LEU A 29 0.50 4.87 -17.94
N ASP A 30 0.57 6.03 -17.32
CA ASP A 30 -0.34 7.15 -17.63
C ASP A 30 -0.16 7.64 -19.07
N ILE A 31 1.07 7.68 -19.58
CA ILE A 31 1.36 7.99 -20.99
C ILE A 31 0.76 6.93 -21.91
N ILE A 32 0.97 5.64 -21.62
CA ILE A 32 0.42 4.54 -22.43
C ILE A 32 -1.10 4.59 -22.45
N TYR A 33 -1.74 4.75 -21.28
CA TYR A 33 -3.19 4.89 -21.18
C TYR A 33 -3.72 6.07 -22.00
N THR A 34 -3.07 7.23 -21.88
CA THR A 34 -3.46 8.44 -22.63
C THR A 34 -3.37 8.21 -24.13
N ILE A 35 -2.30 7.56 -24.62
CA ILE A 35 -2.14 7.24 -26.04
C ILE A 35 -3.23 6.27 -26.51
N VAL A 36 -3.43 5.16 -25.76
CA VAL A 36 -4.42 4.13 -26.12
C VAL A 36 -5.85 4.70 -26.16
N CYS A 37 -6.20 5.54 -25.19
CA CYS A 37 -7.52 6.17 -25.14
C CYS A 37 -7.75 7.15 -26.27
N ASN A 38 -6.73 7.88 -26.70
CA ASN A 38 -6.85 8.84 -27.81
C ASN A 38 -6.82 8.15 -29.18
N MET A 39 -6.27 6.94 -29.29
CA MET A 39 -6.27 6.15 -30.53
C MET A 39 -7.60 5.46 -30.82
N LYS A 40 -8.40 5.16 -29.78
CA LYS A 40 -9.67 4.47 -29.96
C LYS A 40 -10.80 5.49 -30.23
N THR A 41 -11.30 5.48 -31.43
CA THR A 41 -12.42 6.32 -31.90
C THR A 41 -13.82 5.70 -31.66
N SER A 42 -13.90 4.46 -31.14
CA SER A 42 -15.18 3.76 -30.94
C SER A 42 -15.83 4.17 -29.62
N GLU A 43 -17.13 4.46 -29.68
CA GLU A 43 -17.99 4.89 -28.55
C GLU A 43 -18.08 3.87 -27.39
N GLU A 44 -17.54 2.66 -27.56
CA GLU A 44 -17.71 1.54 -26.63
C GLU A 44 -16.69 1.53 -25.45
N LEU A 45 -15.64 2.33 -25.46
CA LEU A 45 -14.67 2.37 -24.36
C LEU A 45 -14.69 3.74 -23.68
N TYR A 46 -15.57 3.87 -22.69
CA TYR A 46 -15.60 4.99 -21.77
C TYR A 46 -14.40 4.92 -20.80
N PHE A 47 -13.20 5.30 -21.28
CA PHE A 47 -12.08 5.52 -20.39
C PHE A 47 -12.22 6.90 -19.73
N SER A 48 -12.27 6.91 -18.41
CA SER A 48 -12.26 8.11 -17.60
C SER A 48 -10.97 8.19 -16.78
N ALA A 49 -10.64 9.38 -16.31
CA ALA A 49 -9.53 9.57 -15.36
C ALA A 49 -9.70 8.76 -14.06
N ASP A 50 -10.94 8.42 -13.69
CA ASP A 50 -11.24 7.57 -12.54
C ASP A 50 -10.73 6.14 -12.71
N ILE A 51 -10.78 5.60 -13.94
CA ILE A 51 -10.23 4.26 -14.24
C ILE A 51 -8.72 4.29 -14.09
N LEU A 52 -8.05 5.30 -14.64
CA LEU A 52 -6.61 5.47 -14.49
C LEU A 52 -6.20 5.51 -13.01
N TYR A 53 -6.92 6.28 -12.20
CA TYR A 53 -6.68 6.36 -10.78
C TYR A 53 -6.88 5.03 -10.07
N THR A 54 -7.95 4.29 -10.39
CA THR A 54 -8.24 2.98 -9.81
C THR A 54 -7.18 1.95 -10.20
N ASP A 55 -6.77 1.92 -11.46
CA ASP A 55 -5.75 1.00 -11.94
C ASP A 55 -4.39 1.29 -11.29
N ASN A 56 -3.98 2.55 -11.21
CA ASN A 56 -2.74 2.93 -10.55
C ASN A 56 -2.75 2.58 -9.06
N SER A 57 -3.86 2.80 -8.35
CA SER A 57 -3.99 2.48 -6.93
C SER A 57 -3.84 0.99 -6.64
N THR A 58 -4.15 0.14 -7.61
CA THR A 58 -4.01 -1.32 -7.55
C THR A 58 -2.56 -1.76 -7.34
N TYR A 59 -1.57 -0.95 -7.71
CA TYR A 59 -0.14 -1.26 -7.55
C TYR A 59 0.48 -0.71 -6.27
N ILE A 60 -0.22 0.16 -5.54
CA ILE A 60 0.25 0.70 -4.24
C ILE A 60 0.70 -0.41 -3.29
N PRO A 61 -0.07 -1.51 -3.07
CA PRO A 61 0.33 -2.58 -2.17
C PRO A 61 1.70 -3.17 -2.48
N LEU A 62 2.03 -3.35 -3.76
CA LEU A 62 3.32 -3.90 -4.19
C LEU A 62 4.47 -2.96 -3.86
N PHE A 63 4.33 -1.66 -4.17
CA PHE A 63 5.36 -0.66 -3.85
C PHE A 63 5.55 -0.48 -2.35
N LEU A 64 4.47 -0.47 -1.57
CA LEU A 64 4.53 -0.41 -0.11
C LEU A 64 5.23 -1.65 0.47
N ALA A 65 4.96 -2.84 -0.08
CA ALA A 65 5.58 -4.09 0.36
C ALA A 65 7.10 -4.09 0.08
N VAL A 66 7.51 -3.70 -1.13
CA VAL A 66 8.93 -3.59 -1.50
C VAL A 66 9.63 -2.55 -0.63
N PHE A 67 9.00 -1.39 -0.42
CA PHE A 67 9.54 -0.34 0.42
C PHE A 67 9.72 -0.81 1.87
N ALA A 68 8.66 -1.33 2.50
CA ALA A 68 8.73 -1.81 3.87
C ALA A 68 9.80 -2.91 4.02
N GLY A 69 9.82 -3.86 3.06
CA GLY A 69 10.80 -4.95 3.04
C GLY A 69 12.23 -4.45 3.00
N THR A 70 12.56 -3.58 2.06
CA THR A 70 13.93 -3.08 1.88
C THR A 70 14.34 -2.08 2.97
N PHE A 71 13.44 -1.22 3.41
CA PHE A 71 13.74 -0.20 4.40
C PHE A 71 14.00 -0.79 5.79
N LEU A 72 13.17 -1.74 6.22
CA LEU A 72 13.27 -2.30 7.56
C LEU A 72 14.31 -3.40 7.68
N ILE A 73 14.47 -4.25 6.66
CA ILE A 73 15.38 -5.40 6.77
C ILE A 73 16.84 -4.99 6.94
N ASP A 74 17.23 -3.84 6.36
CA ASP A 74 18.58 -3.31 6.51
C ASP A 74 18.87 -2.94 7.97
N ASP A 75 17.86 -2.42 8.70
CA ASP A 75 18.01 -2.11 10.12
C ASP A 75 18.29 -3.36 10.96
N PHE A 76 17.71 -4.50 10.56
CA PHE A 76 17.96 -5.77 11.24
C PHE A 76 19.30 -6.41 10.84
N LYS A 77 19.67 -6.36 9.55
CA LYS A 77 20.87 -7.00 9.03
C LYS A 77 22.16 -6.25 9.35
N ASP A 78 22.14 -4.94 9.22
CA ASP A 78 23.34 -4.10 9.38
C ASP A 78 23.63 -3.72 10.83
N GLY A 79 22.89 -4.31 11.79
CA GLY A 79 23.06 -4.01 13.22
C GLY A 79 22.64 -2.58 13.60
N ILE A 80 21.96 -1.86 12.71
CA ILE A 80 21.51 -0.47 12.96
C ILE A 80 20.58 -0.44 14.17
N LEU A 81 19.67 -1.40 14.31
CA LEU A 81 18.79 -1.52 15.47
C LEU A 81 19.57 -1.67 16.78
N ARG A 82 20.60 -2.52 16.77
CA ARG A 82 21.47 -2.70 17.93
C ARG A 82 22.17 -1.39 18.30
N ASN A 83 22.69 -0.67 17.32
CA ASN A 83 23.34 0.63 17.53
C ASN A 83 22.37 1.68 18.06
N LYS A 84 21.12 1.71 17.57
CA LYS A 84 20.06 2.59 18.09
C LYS A 84 19.77 2.30 19.56
N ILE A 85 19.73 1.04 19.98
CA ILE A 85 19.50 0.64 21.39
C ILE A 85 20.71 0.98 22.27
N ILE A 86 21.92 0.72 21.81
CA ILE A 86 23.15 1.06 22.54
C ILE A 86 23.27 2.58 22.74
N SER A 87 22.81 3.38 21.78
CA SER A 87 22.77 4.84 21.89
C SER A 87 21.66 5.36 22.83
N GLY A 88 20.92 4.47 23.50
CA GLY A 88 19.89 4.80 24.49
C GLY A 88 18.47 4.97 23.96
N ALA A 89 18.22 4.61 22.71
CA ALA A 89 16.86 4.65 22.16
C ALA A 89 15.98 3.54 22.76
N LYS A 90 14.79 3.92 23.19
CA LYS A 90 13.81 2.93 23.67
C LYS A 90 13.25 2.14 22.48
N ARG A 91 13.00 0.84 22.68
CA ARG A 91 12.47 -0.05 21.63
C ARG A 91 11.18 0.49 20.99
N MET A 92 10.25 1.02 21.79
CA MET A 92 9.02 1.63 21.29
C MET A 92 9.28 2.89 20.46
N GLU A 93 10.30 3.68 20.79
CA GLU A 93 10.66 4.85 20.00
C GLU A 93 11.16 4.47 18.60
N ILE A 94 11.86 3.33 18.50
CA ILE A 94 12.32 2.78 17.22
C ILE A 94 11.12 2.31 16.38
N VAL A 95 10.19 1.54 16.98
CA VAL A 95 8.96 1.08 16.29
C VAL A 95 8.13 2.27 15.80
N LEU A 96 7.94 3.28 16.64
CA LEU A 96 7.19 4.48 16.27
C LEU A 96 7.91 5.30 15.18
N SER A 97 9.24 5.40 15.22
CA SER A 97 10.01 6.06 14.18
C SER A 97 9.81 5.37 12.82
N HIS A 98 9.92 4.04 12.78
CA HIS A 98 9.68 3.25 11.58
C HIS A 98 8.23 3.41 11.09
N ALA A 99 7.25 3.34 11.98
CA ALA A 99 5.84 3.53 11.63
C ALA A 99 5.59 4.90 10.97
N VAL A 100 6.14 5.97 11.54
CA VAL A 100 5.99 7.32 10.98
C VAL A 100 6.61 7.42 9.59
N VAL A 101 7.82 6.91 9.38
CA VAL A 101 8.49 6.95 8.06
C VAL A 101 7.69 6.16 7.03
N LEU A 102 7.17 4.99 7.39
CA LEU A 102 6.33 4.17 6.52
C LEU A 102 5.00 4.87 6.17
N CYS A 103 4.37 5.54 7.13
CA CYS A 103 3.16 6.33 6.89
C CYS A 103 3.43 7.52 5.96
N VAL A 104 4.58 8.20 6.12
CA VAL A 104 4.98 9.29 5.20
C VAL A 104 5.18 8.76 3.79
N TYR A 105 5.78 7.59 3.64
CA TYR A 105 5.93 6.97 2.32
C TYR A 105 4.57 6.57 1.72
N ALA A 106 3.66 6.01 2.51
CA ALA A 106 2.30 5.72 2.06
C ALA A 106 1.56 6.98 1.61
N PHE A 107 1.72 8.09 2.34
CA PHE A 107 1.19 9.39 1.93
C PHE A 107 1.80 9.87 0.60
N PHE A 108 3.12 9.78 0.46
CA PHE A 108 3.82 10.13 -0.78
C PHE A 108 3.29 9.33 -1.98
N MET A 109 3.10 8.01 -1.84
CA MET A 109 2.58 7.16 -2.92
C MET A 109 1.16 7.55 -3.33
N ASN A 110 0.28 7.83 -2.37
CA ASN A 110 -1.07 8.30 -2.67
C ASN A 110 -1.07 9.68 -3.32
N ALA A 111 -0.25 10.62 -2.81
CA ALA A 111 -0.12 11.95 -3.39
C ALA A 111 0.40 11.90 -4.84
N LEU A 112 1.37 11.02 -5.10
CA LEU A 112 1.91 10.81 -6.44
C LEU A 112 0.83 10.37 -7.42
N ILE A 113 0.04 9.37 -7.09
CA ILE A 113 -1.05 8.88 -7.95
C ILE A 113 -2.12 9.97 -8.19
N HIS A 114 -2.45 10.74 -7.15
CA HIS A 114 -3.39 11.85 -7.29
C HIS A 114 -2.87 12.93 -8.22
N LEU A 115 -1.61 13.34 -8.05
CA LEU A 115 -0.98 14.34 -8.90
C LEU A 115 -0.89 13.88 -10.36
N MET A 116 -0.53 12.61 -10.58
CA MET A 116 -0.52 12.02 -11.91
C MET A 116 -1.94 11.96 -12.52
N GLY A 117 -2.94 11.50 -11.75
CA GLY A 117 -4.33 11.48 -12.19
C GLY A 117 -4.85 12.89 -12.56
N LEU A 118 -4.49 13.91 -11.80
CA LEU A 118 -4.83 15.31 -12.13
C LEU A 118 -4.10 15.80 -13.37
N ALA A 119 -2.81 15.49 -13.51
CA ALA A 119 -1.99 15.91 -14.66
C ALA A 119 -2.48 15.29 -15.97
N PHE A 120 -2.77 14.00 -15.96
CA PHE A 120 -3.20 13.26 -17.16
C PHE A 120 -4.71 13.26 -17.38
N GLY A 121 -5.50 13.46 -16.32
CA GLY A 121 -6.97 13.45 -16.39
C GLY A 121 -7.55 14.47 -17.36
N GLY A 122 -6.89 15.62 -17.53
CA GLY A 122 -7.26 16.65 -18.50
C GLY A 122 -7.08 16.25 -19.97
N PHE A 123 -6.29 15.20 -20.25
CA PHE A 123 -6.08 14.67 -21.61
C PHE A 123 -7.13 13.63 -22.03
N PHE A 124 -7.98 13.18 -21.10
CA PHE A 124 -9.05 12.24 -21.41
C PHE A 124 -10.28 12.97 -21.93
N ARG A 125 -10.79 12.47 -23.03
CA ARG A 125 -11.96 13.05 -23.73
C ARG A 125 -13.21 13.15 -22.83
N ASN A 126 -13.39 12.21 -21.93
CA ASN A 126 -14.53 12.10 -21.03
C ASN A 126 -14.29 12.70 -19.63
N GLY A 127 -13.09 13.23 -19.35
CA GLY A 127 -12.77 13.83 -18.06
C GLY A 127 -12.96 12.88 -16.85
N TYR A 128 -13.44 13.42 -15.73
CA TYR A 128 -13.79 12.68 -14.53
C TYR A 128 -15.30 12.46 -14.46
N TYR A 129 -15.73 11.21 -14.19
CA TYR A 129 -17.14 10.91 -13.89
C TYR A 129 -17.48 11.16 -12.41
N SER A 130 -16.50 11.06 -11.53
CA SER A 130 -16.70 11.26 -10.11
C SER A 130 -16.83 12.74 -9.75
N THR A 131 -17.74 13.05 -8.81
CA THR A 131 -17.83 14.38 -8.21
C THR A 131 -16.61 14.65 -7.34
N GLN A 132 -16.27 15.92 -7.08
CA GLN A 132 -15.18 16.29 -6.17
C GLN A 132 -15.33 15.67 -4.78
N ARG A 133 -16.55 15.52 -4.27
CA ARG A 133 -16.84 14.87 -2.99
C ARG A 133 -16.49 13.39 -3.02
N THR A 134 -16.81 12.70 -4.10
CA THR A 134 -16.48 11.29 -4.31
C THR A 134 -14.98 11.09 -4.40
N LEU A 135 -14.26 11.97 -5.10
CA LEU A 135 -12.81 11.93 -5.21
C LEU A 135 -12.14 12.10 -3.84
N LEU A 136 -12.60 13.06 -3.02
CA LEU A 136 -12.08 13.25 -1.66
C LEU A 136 -12.28 12.01 -0.80
N THR A 137 -13.46 11.39 -0.88
CA THR A 137 -13.76 10.17 -0.12
C THR A 137 -12.85 9.02 -0.54
N TYR A 138 -12.62 8.84 -1.84
CA TYR A 138 -11.67 7.85 -2.35
C TYR A 138 -10.25 8.11 -1.87
N THR A 139 -9.80 9.35 -1.89
CA THR A 139 -8.48 9.75 -1.38
C THR A 139 -8.30 9.35 0.08
N LEU A 140 -9.28 9.63 0.93
CA LEU A 140 -9.24 9.30 2.35
C LEU A 140 -9.23 7.79 2.58
N VAL A 141 -10.07 7.03 1.86
CA VAL A 141 -10.11 5.57 1.94
C VAL A 141 -8.79 4.98 1.49
N HIS A 142 -8.24 5.41 0.36
CA HIS A 142 -6.97 4.92 -0.17
C HIS A 142 -5.81 5.22 0.77
N PHE A 143 -5.77 6.42 1.35
CA PHE A 143 -4.76 6.78 2.32
C PHE A 143 -4.85 5.92 3.59
N GLY A 144 -6.05 5.79 4.17
CA GLY A 144 -6.27 4.95 5.34
C GLY A 144 -5.90 3.48 5.11
N SER A 145 -6.27 2.93 3.96
CA SER A 145 -5.92 1.58 3.55
C SER A 145 -4.42 1.39 3.35
N SER A 146 -3.74 2.36 2.74
CA SER A 146 -2.29 2.33 2.53
C SER A 146 -1.53 2.38 3.85
N VAL A 147 -1.97 3.21 4.81
CA VAL A 147 -1.40 3.28 6.16
C VAL A 147 -1.61 1.94 6.89
N ALA A 148 -2.81 1.40 6.89
CA ALA A 148 -3.10 0.12 7.52
C ALA A 148 -2.23 -1.01 6.92
N LEU A 149 -2.09 -1.02 5.61
CA LEU A 149 -1.33 -2.03 4.89
C LEU A 149 0.17 -1.95 5.15
N VAL A 150 0.75 -0.75 5.13
CA VAL A 150 2.20 -0.59 5.37
C VAL A 150 2.59 -0.92 6.81
N LEU A 151 1.73 -0.62 7.77
CA LEU A 151 1.95 -1.00 9.17
C LEU A 151 1.77 -2.52 9.38
N PHE A 152 0.85 -3.14 8.66
CA PHE A 152 0.75 -4.60 8.62
C PHE A 152 2.01 -5.24 8.03
N TYR A 153 2.57 -4.71 6.95
CA TYR A 153 3.85 -5.17 6.40
C TYR A 153 5.00 -4.97 7.38
N MET A 154 5.04 -3.85 8.10
CA MET A 154 5.99 -3.64 9.20
C MET A 154 5.86 -4.74 10.24
N CYS A 155 4.65 -5.05 10.69
CA CYS A 155 4.39 -6.12 11.65
C CYS A 155 4.95 -7.47 11.17
N LEU A 156 4.67 -7.86 9.94
CA LEU A 156 5.18 -9.09 9.35
C LEU A 156 6.72 -9.13 9.35
N ILE A 157 7.39 -8.04 8.96
CA ILE A 157 8.84 -7.98 8.94
C ILE A 157 9.41 -8.12 10.34
N TYR A 158 8.84 -7.47 11.34
CA TYR A 158 9.28 -7.58 12.73
C TYR A 158 9.10 -9.01 13.27
N LEU A 159 7.98 -9.67 12.98
CA LEU A 159 7.72 -11.06 13.39
C LEU A 159 8.68 -12.05 12.74
N PHE A 160 9.04 -11.83 11.50
CA PHE A 160 9.84 -12.76 10.71
C PHE A 160 11.27 -12.29 10.44
N CYS A 161 11.77 -11.27 11.14
CA CYS A 161 13.07 -10.64 10.88
C CYS A 161 14.28 -11.60 11.01
N GLU A 162 14.13 -12.75 11.68
CA GLU A 162 15.16 -13.79 11.76
C GLU A 162 15.28 -14.61 10.47
N PHE A 163 14.24 -14.65 9.67
CA PHE A 163 14.27 -15.38 8.41
C PHE A 163 15.09 -14.62 7.36
N ARG A 164 15.92 -15.36 6.64
CA ARG A 164 16.78 -14.79 5.57
C ARG A 164 15.98 -14.03 4.50
N PHE A 165 14.75 -14.42 4.28
CA PHE A 165 13.85 -13.87 3.25
C PHE A 165 12.73 -12.98 3.81
N ALA A 166 12.86 -12.48 5.03
CA ALA A 166 11.83 -11.66 5.68
C ALA A 166 11.40 -10.43 4.84
N ALA A 167 12.33 -9.84 4.08
CA ALA A 167 12.04 -8.73 3.18
C ALA A 167 11.01 -9.07 2.08
N PHE A 168 10.91 -10.34 1.68
CA PHE A 168 10.00 -10.78 0.62
C PHE A 168 8.61 -11.18 1.12
N ILE A 169 8.43 -11.34 2.44
CA ILE A 169 7.14 -11.75 3.02
C ILE A 169 6.03 -10.73 2.69
N PRO A 170 6.22 -9.41 2.89
CA PRO A 170 5.23 -8.43 2.48
C PRO A 170 4.88 -8.50 1.00
N LEU A 171 5.88 -8.69 0.14
CA LEU A 171 5.68 -8.82 -1.30
C LEU A 171 4.85 -10.06 -1.65
N ALA A 172 5.15 -11.20 -1.03
CA ALA A 172 4.36 -12.43 -1.22
C ALA A 172 2.90 -12.23 -0.79
N VAL A 173 2.67 -11.55 0.35
CA VAL A 173 1.31 -11.21 0.81
C VAL A 173 0.61 -10.25 -0.15
N ALA A 174 1.32 -9.24 -0.67
CA ALA A 174 0.77 -8.30 -1.64
C ALA A 174 0.37 -9.01 -2.96
N ILE A 175 1.19 -9.93 -3.46
CA ILE A 175 0.88 -10.74 -4.64
C ILE A 175 -0.30 -11.67 -4.37
N ALA A 176 -0.30 -12.36 -3.23
CA ALA A 176 -1.38 -13.26 -2.86
C ALA A 176 -2.74 -12.54 -2.77
N SER A 177 -2.79 -11.34 -2.18
CA SER A 177 -4.01 -10.55 -2.12
C SER A 177 -4.51 -10.14 -3.51
N LYS A 178 -3.61 -9.80 -4.43
CA LYS A 178 -3.98 -9.53 -5.83
C LYS A 178 -4.54 -10.74 -6.56
N VAL A 179 -3.93 -11.91 -6.35
CA VAL A 179 -4.42 -13.17 -6.93
C VAL A 179 -5.83 -13.48 -6.41
N VAL A 180 -6.08 -13.29 -5.12
CA VAL A 180 -7.41 -13.47 -4.54
C VAL A 180 -8.43 -12.52 -5.17
N SER A 181 -8.13 -11.23 -5.26
CA SER A 181 -9.01 -10.26 -5.91
C SER A 181 -9.26 -10.57 -7.39
N PHE A 182 -8.25 -11.05 -8.10
CA PHE A 182 -8.38 -11.49 -9.50
C PHE A 182 -9.31 -12.71 -9.62
N ILE A 183 -9.14 -13.72 -8.77
CA ILE A 183 -9.98 -14.93 -8.75
C ILE A 183 -11.46 -14.57 -8.50
N ILE A 184 -11.72 -13.67 -7.54
CA ILE A 184 -13.07 -13.22 -7.24
C ILE A 184 -13.67 -12.48 -8.44
N THR A 185 -12.91 -11.59 -9.04
CA THR A 185 -13.37 -10.86 -10.22
C THR A 185 -13.70 -11.81 -11.37
N TYR A 186 -12.84 -12.82 -11.61
CA TYR A 186 -13.07 -13.84 -12.63
C TYR A 186 -14.32 -14.68 -12.33
N ASP A 187 -14.52 -15.09 -11.08
CA ASP A 187 -15.66 -15.89 -10.67
C ASP A 187 -17.00 -15.16 -10.78
N LEU A 188 -17.00 -13.84 -10.46
CA LEU A 188 -18.19 -13.00 -10.64
C LEU A 188 -18.70 -12.99 -12.09
N TYR A 189 -17.79 -13.12 -13.07
CA TYR A 189 -18.14 -13.19 -14.48
C TYR A 189 -18.48 -14.60 -14.96
N ASN A 190 -17.76 -15.62 -14.47
CA ASN A 190 -17.81 -16.96 -15.05
C ASN A 190 -18.46 -18.00 -14.14
N ARG A 191 -18.74 -17.69 -12.87
CA ARG A 191 -19.31 -18.61 -11.86
C ARG A 191 -18.55 -19.93 -11.77
N ALA A 192 -17.21 -19.86 -11.76
CA ALA A 192 -16.34 -21.03 -11.83
C ALA A 192 -16.11 -21.72 -10.48
N LEU A 193 -16.31 -21.00 -9.37
CA LEU A 193 -16.08 -21.51 -8.01
C LEU A 193 -17.37 -22.08 -7.40
N SER A 194 -17.19 -23.01 -6.45
CA SER A 194 -18.30 -23.42 -5.59
C SER A 194 -18.71 -22.29 -4.62
N ASP A 195 -19.98 -22.23 -4.24
CA ASP A 195 -20.51 -21.21 -3.32
C ASP A 195 -19.74 -21.11 -2.00
N ARG A 196 -19.20 -22.22 -1.50
CA ARG A 196 -18.39 -22.24 -0.28
C ARG A 196 -17.04 -21.58 -0.50
N THR A 197 -16.37 -21.91 -1.58
CA THR A 197 -15.06 -21.36 -1.95
C THR A 197 -15.17 -19.86 -2.23
N PHE A 198 -16.19 -19.46 -2.98
CA PHE A 198 -16.47 -18.06 -3.25
C PHE A 198 -16.68 -17.26 -1.98
N ARG A 199 -17.47 -17.74 -1.01
CA ARG A 199 -17.69 -17.07 0.27
C ARG A 199 -16.41 -16.88 1.06
N ILE A 200 -15.50 -17.86 1.07
CA ILE A 200 -14.20 -17.74 1.76
C ILE A 200 -13.34 -16.66 1.10
N PHE A 201 -13.18 -16.69 -0.21
CA PHE A 201 -12.39 -15.69 -0.92
C PHE A 201 -12.99 -14.29 -0.81
N ASN A 202 -14.30 -14.14 -0.94
CA ASN A 202 -15.01 -12.88 -0.78
C ASN A 202 -14.87 -12.31 0.63
N PHE A 203 -14.89 -13.17 1.66
CA PHE A 203 -14.61 -12.76 3.04
C PHE A 203 -13.17 -12.24 3.19
N LEU A 204 -12.18 -12.96 2.66
CA LEU A 204 -10.78 -12.56 2.69
C LEU A 204 -10.57 -11.23 1.96
N ASP A 205 -11.11 -11.09 0.77
CA ASP A 205 -11.03 -9.86 0.00
C ASP A 205 -11.69 -8.69 0.74
N GLY A 206 -12.88 -8.87 1.27
CA GLY A 206 -13.61 -7.82 1.99
C GLY A 206 -12.98 -7.34 3.30
N HIS A 207 -12.00 -8.09 3.85
CA HIS A 207 -11.35 -7.75 5.13
C HIS A 207 -9.86 -7.38 4.98
N MET A 208 -9.31 -7.44 3.77
CA MET A 208 -7.92 -7.04 3.52
C MET A 208 -7.83 -5.57 3.12
N PRO A 209 -6.96 -4.75 3.75
CA PRO A 209 -6.79 -3.34 3.37
C PRO A 209 -6.37 -3.15 1.90
N SER A 210 -5.67 -4.14 1.31
CA SER A 210 -5.28 -4.12 -0.11
C SER A 210 -6.46 -4.13 -1.07
N SER A 211 -7.55 -4.78 -0.71
CA SER A 211 -8.74 -4.88 -1.55
C SER A 211 -9.49 -3.56 -1.67
N TYR A 212 -9.37 -2.72 -0.65
CA TYR A 212 -9.97 -1.39 -0.66
C TYR A 212 -9.27 -0.42 -1.62
N LEU A 213 -8.02 -0.70 -1.96
CA LEU A 213 -7.29 0.04 -2.99
C LEU A 213 -7.76 -0.34 -4.40
N VAL A 214 -8.32 -1.53 -4.56
CA VAL A 214 -8.77 -2.07 -5.86
C VAL A 214 -10.28 -1.87 -6.08
N SER A 215 -11.08 -1.92 -5.02
CA SER A 215 -12.53 -2.07 -5.13
C SER A 215 -13.34 -1.00 -4.41
N THR A 216 -12.83 0.23 -4.31
CA THR A 216 -13.57 1.37 -3.71
C THR A 216 -14.96 1.58 -4.31
N LEU A 217 -15.18 1.10 -5.53
CA LEU A 217 -16.48 1.13 -6.20
C LEU A 217 -17.44 0.01 -5.79
N ARG A 218 -16.94 -1.08 -5.14
CA ARG A 218 -17.74 -2.27 -4.82
C ARG A 218 -18.32 -2.30 -3.41
N HIS A 219 -17.64 -1.66 -2.47
CA HIS A 219 -18.00 -1.71 -1.06
C HIS A 219 -18.36 -0.33 -0.54
N GLY A 220 -19.33 -0.24 0.37
CA GLY A 220 -19.70 1.03 1.00
C GLY A 220 -18.57 1.61 1.84
N THR A 221 -18.40 2.91 1.85
CA THR A 221 -17.30 3.62 2.53
C THR A 221 -17.32 3.44 4.06
N ALA A 222 -18.47 3.13 4.66
CA ALA A 222 -18.62 3.01 6.11
C ALA A 222 -17.92 1.78 6.71
N GLU A 223 -17.76 0.69 5.94
CA GLU A 223 -17.16 -0.56 6.42
C GLU A 223 -15.63 -0.53 6.43
N TYR A 224 -15.03 0.42 5.72
CA TYR A 224 -13.57 0.51 5.58
C TYR A 224 -12.86 1.02 6.83
N PHE A 225 -13.39 2.05 7.45
CA PHE A 225 -12.73 2.70 8.58
C PHE A 225 -12.49 1.76 9.75
N PRO A 226 -13.47 0.96 10.23
CA PRO A 226 -13.24 0.00 11.30
C PRO A 226 -12.14 -1.00 10.99
N THR A 227 -12.13 -1.53 9.76
CA THR A 227 -11.12 -2.50 9.31
C THR A 227 -9.73 -1.87 9.27
N CYS A 228 -9.58 -0.70 8.66
CA CYS A 228 -8.30 0.01 8.62
C CYS A 228 -7.79 0.37 10.02
N ILE A 229 -8.66 0.82 10.92
CA ILE A 229 -8.31 1.11 12.31
C ILE A 229 -7.87 -0.16 13.04
N ALA A 230 -8.60 -1.27 12.88
CA ALA A 230 -8.26 -2.54 13.50
C ALA A 230 -6.90 -3.06 13.03
N PHE A 231 -6.62 -3.02 11.72
CA PHE A 231 -5.31 -3.41 11.17
C PHE A 231 -4.19 -2.50 11.64
N THR A 232 -4.40 -1.19 11.65
CA THR A 232 -3.42 -0.21 12.12
C THR A 232 -3.07 -0.42 13.59
N ALA A 233 -4.09 -0.45 14.45
CA ALA A 233 -3.92 -0.61 15.89
C ALA A 233 -3.34 -1.99 16.22
N GLY A 234 -3.89 -3.06 15.64
CA GLY A 234 -3.41 -4.42 15.82
C GLY A 234 -1.96 -4.61 15.41
N SER A 235 -1.59 -4.09 14.26
CA SER A 235 -0.20 -4.18 13.75
C SER A 235 0.78 -3.44 14.65
N LEU A 236 0.46 -2.25 15.13
CA LEU A 236 1.31 -1.48 16.05
C LEU A 236 1.44 -2.16 17.40
N LEU A 237 0.35 -2.67 17.96
CA LEU A 237 0.36 -3.38 19.24
C LEU A 237 1.19 -4.66 19.16
N ILE A 238 0.95 -5.50 18.16
CA ILE A 238 1.68 -6.76 17.98
C ILE A 238 3.18 -6.48 17.78
N THR A 239 3.52 -5.53 16.91
CA THR A 239 4.91 -5.14 16.67
C THR A 239 5.57 -4.62 17.93
N GLY A 240 4.89 -3.75 18.67
CA GLY A 240 5.41 -3.16 19.91
C GLY A 240 5.66 -4.22 20.99
N ILE A 241 4.70 -5.11 21.23
CA ILE A 241 4.82 -6.19 22.23
C ILE A 241 5.93 -7.17 21.81
N TYR A 242 5.90 -7.64 20.58
CA TYR A 242 6.89 -8.60 20.09
C TYR A 242 8.31 -8.04 20.19
N PHE A 243 8.52 -6.79 19.77
CA PHE A 243 9.84 -6.16 19.80
C PHE A 243 10.35 -5.85 21.22
N GLN A 244 9.43 -5.65 22.19
CA GLN A 244 9.81 -5.52 23.60
C GLN A 244 10.29 -6.84 24.19
N LEU A 245 9.67 -7.95 23.82
CA LEU A 245 9.97 -9.28 24.34
C LEU A 245 11.17 -9.94 23.65
N LYS A 246 11.52 -9.49 22.45
CA LYS A 246 12.58 -10.10 21.66
C LYS A 246 13.97 -9.73 22.15
N ASP A 247 14.81 -10.74 22.36
CA ASP A 247 16.25 -10.54 22.60
C ASP A 247 16.96 -10.16 21.30
N ILE A 248 17.53 -8.97 21.28
CA ILE A 248 18.32 -8.46 20.15
C ILE A 248 19.78 -8.78 20.44
N LYS A 249 20.27 -9.84 19.81
CA LYS A 249 21.68 -10.27 19.90
C LYS A 249 22.58 -9.42 19.02
#